data_a4afb1877cb57f4b3b02c4def7c51966
#
_entry.id   a4afb1877cb57f4b3b02c4def7c51966
#
_cell.length_a   1.000
_cell.length_b   1.000
_cell.length_c   1.000
_cell.angle_alpha   90.00
_cell.angle_beta   90.00
_cell.angle_gamma   90.00
#
_symmetry.space_group_name_H-M   'P 1'
#
loop_
_entity.id
_entity.type
_entity.pdbx_description
1 polymer ?
#
loop_
_entity_poly.entity_id
_entity_poly.type
_entity_poly.pdbx_seq_one_letter_code
_entity_poly.pdbx_strand_id
1 'polypeptide(L)'
;MAALEYLSLRQAPELLNPAAAWFHEKWGVPREAYLARMRPYLSGESEYGWYLCQAAGRIAGGLGVIDNDFHDRKDLSPNICAVYTEPEWRGRGVAGQLLDAAVADLRAAGISPVYLVTDHTGFYERYGWVFCGMAREDGGWGLTRVYRHD
;
A
#
# COMPACT_ATOMS: atom_id res chain seq x y z
N MET A 1 -11.27 24.68 0.43
CA MET A 1 -10.84 23.34 0.86
C MET A 1 -10.14 22.64 -0.30
N ALA A 2 -8.99 22.04 -0.07
CA ALA A 2 -8.25 21.36 -1.13
C ALA A 2 -8.97 20.09 -1.55
N ALA A 3 -9.06 19.83 -2.86
CA ALA A 3 -9.60 18.60 -3.39
C ALA A 3 -8.57 17.48 -3.22
N LEU A 4 -9.06 16.28 -2.95
CA LEU A 4 -8.22 15.08 -2.89
C LEU A 4 -8.09 14.49 -4.29
N GLU A 5 -6.86 14.16 -4.67
CA GLU A 5 -6.56 13.55 -5.95
C GLU A 5 -5.82 12.23 -5.70
N TYR A 6 -6.28 11.16 -6.34
CA TYR A 6 -5.72 9.83 -6.19
C TYR A 6 -4.95 9.45 -7.44
N LEU A 7 -3.69 9.07 -7.28
CA LEU A 7 -2.76 8.82 -8.39
C LEU A 7 -1.96 7.55 -8.16
N SER A 8 -1.74 6.78 -9.23
CA SER A 8 -0.65 5.81 -9.22
C SER A 8 0.65 6.53 -9.62
N LEU A 9 1.79 5.98 -9.27
CA LEU A 9 3.07 6.55 -9.72
C LEU A 9 3.22 6.53 -11.25
N ARG A 10 2.54 5.60 -11.95
CA ARG A 10 2.55 5.60 -13.42
C ARG A 10 1.83 6.81 -14.00
N GLN A 11 0.81 7.31 -13.32
CA GLN A 11 0.09 8.51 -13.72
C GLN A 11 0.88 9.78 -13.42
N ALA A 12 1.77 9.73 -12.43
CA ALA A 12 2.56 10.88 -11.99
C ALA A 12 4.00 10.45 -11.68
N PRO A 13 4.79 10.05 -12.71
CA PRO A 13 6.14 9.53 -12.49
C PRO A 13 7.11 10.55 -11.90
N GLU A 14 6.84 11.83 -12.02
CA GLU A 14 7.62 12.90 -11.39
C GLU A 14 7.55 12.86 -9.86
N LEU A 15 6.59 12.11 -9.31
CA LEU A 15 6.45 11.95 -7.85
C LEU A 15 7.32 10.83 -7.26
N LEU A 16 8.14 10.16 -8.09
CA LEU A 16 8.98 9.05 -7.63
C LEU A 16 9.83 9.43 -6.41
N ASN A 17 10.63 10.47 -6.52
CA ASN A 17 11.51 10.89 -5.43
C ASN A 17 10.75 11.49 -4.25
N PRO A 18 9.77 12.39 -4.45
CA PRO A 18 8.94 12.86 -3.35
C PRO A 18 8.21 11.74 -2.60
N ALA A 19 7.70 10.74 -3.32
CA ALA A 19 7.02 9.60 -2.69
C ALA A 19 7.97 8.77 -1.85
N ALA A 20 9.15 8.44 -2.38
CA ALA A 20 10.14 7.66 -1.63
C ALA A 20 10.56 8.39 -0.35
N ALA A 21 10.74 9.70 -0.43
CA ALA A 21 11.06 10.53 0.73
C ALA A 21 9.93 10.54 1.75
N TRP A 22 8.69 10.62 1.28
CA TRP A 22 7.51 10.63 2.13
C TRP A 22 7.34 9.30 2.89
N PHE A 23 7.43 8.17 2.20
CA PHE A 23 7.34 6.85 2.83
C PHE A 23 8.50 6.64 3.83
N HIS A 24 9.71 7.06 3.47
CA HIS A 24 10.85 7.01 4.38
C HIS A 24 10.57 7.78 5.67
N GLU A 25 10.01 8.98 5.57
CA GLU A 25 9.66 9.79 6.73
C GLU A 25 8.64 9.09 7.64
N LYS A 26 7.65 8.41 7.04
CA LYS A 26 6.58 7.78 7.81
C LYS A 26 7.01 6.48 8.48
N TRP A 27 7.83 5.68 7.79
CA TRP A 27 8.12 4.32 8.22
C TRP A 27 9.59 4.08 8.62
N GLY A 28 10.47 5.01 8.34
CA GLY A 28 11.91 4.87 8.67
C GLY A 28 12.68 3.92 7.78
N VAL A 29 12.07 3.35 6.76
CA VAL A 29 12.75 2.49 5.79
C VAL A 29 13.56 3.39 4.84
N PRO A 30 14.80 3.02 4.47
CA PRO A 30 15.61 3.87 3.59
C PRO A 30 14.94 4.17 2.26
N ARG A 31 15.14 5.41 1.76
CA ARG A 31 14.59 5.84 0.47
C ARG A 31 14.95 4.89 -0.67
N GLU A 32 16.19 4.40 -0.68
CA GLU A 32 16.67 3.51 -1.74
C GLU A 32 15.87 2.20 -1.79
N ALA A 33 15.38 1.72 -0.63
CA ALA A 33 14.55 0.54 -0.58
C ALA A 33 13.19 0.78 -1.28
N TYR A 34 12.61 1.96 -1.06
CA TYR A 34 11.37 2.34 -1.77
C TYR A 34 11.61 2.53 -3.26
N LEU A 35 12.68 3.22 -3.64
CA LEU A 35 13.02 3.44 -5.05
C LEU A 35 13.22 2.11 -5.77
N ALA A 36 13.88 1.14 -5.12
CA ALA A 36 14.11 -0.19 -5.69
C ALA A 36 12.78 -0.94 -5.96
N ARG A 37 11.74 -0.65 -5.19
CA ARG A 37 10.42 -1.24 -5.39
C ARG A 37 9.57 -0.45 -6.40
N MET A 38 9.73 0.87 -6.42
CA MET A 38 8.93 1.76 -7.28
C MET A 38 9.37 1.75 -8.74
N ARG A 39 10.68 1.72 -9.00
CA ARG A 39 11.22 1.79 -10.36
C ARG A 39 10.72 0.67 -11.28
N PRO A 40 10.66 -0.61 -10.85
CA PRO A 40 10.11 -1.66 -11.70
C PRO A 40 8.65 -1.42 -12.10
N TYR A 41 7.87 -0.82 -11.22
CA TYR A 41 6.48 -0.45 -11.54
C TYR A 41 6.45 0.62 -12.65
N LEU A 42 7.33 1.62 -12.56
CA LEU A 42 7.39 2.68 -13.57
C LEU A 42 7.91 2.17 -14.93
N SER A 43 8.84 1.22 -14.92
CA SER A 43 9.41 0.67 -16.16
C SER A 43 8.52 -0.37 -16.83
N GLY A 44 7.49 -0.86 -16.13
CA GLY A 44 6.63 -1.91 -16.64
C GLY A 44 7.12 -3.32 -16.34
N GLU A 45 8.22 -3.46 -15.60
CA GLU A 45 8.74 -4.76 -15.19
C GLU A 45 7.90 -5.44 -14.11
N SER A 46 7.15 -4.63 -13.34
CA SER A 46 6.30 -5.12 -12.25
C SER A 46 4.95 -4.42 -12.29
N GLU A 47 3.89 -5.15 -11.97
CA GLU A 47 2.55 -4.60 -11.79
C GLU A 47 2.28 -4.22 -10.33
N TYR A 48 3.25 -4.45 -9.43
CA TYR A 48 3.12 -4.09 -8.01
C TYR A 48 3.33 -2.58 -7.87
N GLY A 49 2.21 -1.88 -7.74
CA GLY A 49 2.16 -0.44 -7.83
C GLY A 49 2.36 0.31 -6.54
N TRP A 50 2.45 1.63 -6.69
CA TRP A 50 2.53 2.58 -5.58
C TRP A 50 1.52 3.68 -5.84
N TYR A 51 0.75 4.02 -4.81
CA TYR A 51 -0.44 4.85 -4.94
C TYR A 51 -0.40 5.97 -3.92
N LEU A 52 -0.78 7.17 -4.35
CA LEU A 52 -0.73 8.36 -3.52
C LEU A 52 -2.07 9.09 -3.57
N CYS A 53 -2.36 9.78 -2.47
CA CYS A 53 -3.42 10.80 -2.43
C CYS A 53 -2.74 12.13 -2.21
N GLN A 54 -3.06 13.11 -3.05
CA GLN A 54 -2.54 14.48 -2.93
C GLN A 54 -3.64 15.46 -2.56
N ALA A 55 -3.25 16.49 -1.80
CA ALA A 55 -4.10 17.61 -1.46
C ALA A 55 -3.24 18.87 -1.51
N ALA A 56 -3.61 19.86 -2.33
CA ALA A 56 -2.87 21.12 -2.48
C ALA A 56 -1.37 20.91 -2.76
N GLY A 57 -1.04 19.95 -3.63
CA GLY A 57 0.35 19.68 -4.01
C GLY A 57 1.16 18.91 -2.97
N ARG A 58 0.53 18.44 -1.90
CA ARG A 58 1.19 17.67 -0.83
C ARG A 58 0.64 16.26 -0.77
N ILE A 59 1.48 15.30 -0.38
CA ILE A 59 1.03 13.93 -0.19
C ILE A 59 0.23 13.84 1.10
N ALA A 60 -1.04 13.43 0.97
CA ALA A 60 -1.96 13.27 2.10
C ALA A 60 -2.04 11.82 2.57
N GLY A 61 -1.71 10.88 1.72
CA GLY A 61 -1.72 9.47 2.05
C GLY A 61 -1.09 8.64 0.94
N GLY A 62 -0.81 7.37 1.25
CA GLY A 62 -0.22 6.48 0.27
C GLY A 62 -0.17 5.04 0.74
N LEU A 63 0.12 4.16 -0.19
CA LEU A 63 0.41 2.76 0.06
C LEU A 63 1.18 2.17 -1.12
N GLY A 64 1.75 1.00 -0.90
CA GLY A 64 2.41 0.27 -1.96
C GLY A 64 1.98 -1.18 -2.00
N VAL A 65 2.43 -1.87 -3.07
CA VAL A 65 2.22 -3.30 -3.26
C VAL A 65 3.59 -3.94 -3.39
N ILE A 66 3.83 -5.00 -2.61
CA ILE A 66 5.06 -5.79 -2.68
C ILE A 66 4.70 -7.27 -2.63
N ASP A 67 5.69 -8.11 -2.88
CA ASP A 67 5.47 -9.56 -2.88
C ASP A 67 5.18 -10.10 -1.48
N ASN A 68 5.90 -9.60 -0.46
CA ASN A 68 5.70 -10.05 0.92
C ASN A 68 6.06 -8.95 1.90
N ASP A 69 5.15 -8.65 2.83
CA ASP A 69 5.32 -7.61 3.83
C ASP A 69 5.87 -8.20 5.15
N PHE A 70 7.06 -8.84 5.04
CA PHE A 70 7.86 -9.32 6.18
C PHE A 70 7.13 -10.32 7.07
N HIS A 71 6.53 -11.36 6.46
CA HIS A 71 5.90 -12.45 7.22
C HIS A 71 6.22 -13.82 6.59
N ASP A 72 5.89 -14.89 7.30
CA ASP A 72 6.26 -16.26 6.94
C ASP A 72 5.32 -16.95 5.95
N ARG A 73 4.17 -16.33 5.62
CA ARG A 73 3.23 -16.88 4.65
C ARG A 73 3.54 -16.36 3.25
N LYS A 74 4.66 -16.83 2.68
CA LYS A 74 5.15 -16.40 1.37
C LYS A 74 4.20 -16.80 0.23
N ASP A 75 3.29 -17.74 0.48
CA ASP A 75 2.23 -18.16 -0.43
C ASP A 75 1.12 -17.11 -0.56
N LEU A 76 0.99 -16.20 0.41
CA LEU A 76 -0.05 -15.18 0.42
C LEU A 76 0.53 -13.88 -0.16
N SER A 77 0.51 -13.76 -1.48
CA SER A 77 1.13 -12.69 -2.25
C SER A 77 0.23 -12.25 -3.39
N PRO A 78 0.25 -10.96 -3.84
CA PRO A 78 1.05 -9.86 -3.31
C PRO A 78 0.43 -9.24 -2.05
N ASN A 79 1.21 -8.36 -1.40
CA ASN A 79 0.77 -7.67 -0.18
C ASN A 79 0.67 -6.17 -0.38
N ILE A 80 -0.39 -5.57 0.15
CA ILE A 80 -0.46 -4.14 0.39
C ILE A 80 0.46 -3.83 1.57
N CYS A 81 1.25 -2.77 1.45
CA CYS A 81 2.18 -2.36 2.50
C CYS A 81 2.18 -0.85 2.69
N ALA A 82 2.76 -0.41 3.80
CA ALA A 82 3.04 1.00 4.10
C ALA A 82 1.82 1.92 4.00
N VAL A 83 0.64 1.43 4.36
CA VAL A 83 -0.59 2.24 4.36
C VAL A 83 -0.47 3.35 5.39
N TYR A 84 -0.56 4.60 4.94
CA TYR A 84 -0.48 5.75 5.84
C TYR A 84 -1.34 6.89 5.31
N THR A 85 -2.04 7.55 6.23
CA THR A 85 -2.78 8.78 5.95
C THR A 85 -2.30 9.85 6.92
N GLU A 86 -1.96 11.04 6.40
CA GLU A 86 -1.55 12.16 7.23
C GLU A 86 -2.68 12.49 8.22
N PRO A 87 -2.33 12.85 9.49
CA PRO A 87 -3.35 13.03 10.54
C PRO A 87 -4.48 13.99 10.17
N GLU A 88 -4.18 15.10 9.50
CA GLU A 88 -5.18 16.09 9.10
C GLU A 88 -6.18 15.60 8.07
N TRP A 89 -5.88 14.47 7.40
CA TRP A 89 -6.73 13.90 6.37
C TRP A 89 -7.41 12.59 6.80
N ARG A 90 -7.22 12.16 8.03
CA ARG A 90 -7.85 10.96 8.57
C ARG A 90 -9.36 11.14 8.75
N GLY A 91 -10.11 10.04 8.70
CA GLY A 91 -11.55 10.07 8.84
C GLY A 91 -12.28 10.53 7.60
N ARG A 92 -11.62 10.59 6.43
CA ARG A 92 -12.20 11.04 5.17
C ARG A 92 -12.17 9.97 4.09
N GLY A 93 -11.89 8.73 4.46
CA GLY A 93 -11.88 7.61 3.52
C GLY A 93 -10.66 7.52 2.61
N VAL A 94 -9.57 8.23 2.92
CA VAL A 94 -8.35 8.24 2.07
C VAL A 94 -7.78 6.83 1.92
N ALA A 95 -7.57 6.12 3.03
CA ALA A 95 -7.01 4.77 2.99
C ALA A 95 -7.90 3.82 2.19
N GLY A 96 -9.22 3.90 2.39
CA GLY A 96 -10.17 3.06 1.65
C GLY A 96 -10.12 3.29 0.15
N GLN A 97 -10.03 4.54 -0.29
CA GLN A 97 -9.91 4.87 -1.71
C GLN A 97 -8.59 4.37 -2.29
N LEU A 98 -7.49 4.49 -1.53
CA LEU A 98 -6.18 3.99 -1.97
C LEU A 98 -6.20 2.46 -2.09
N LEU A 99 -6.79 1.77 -1.14
CA LEU A 99 -6.93 0.32 -1.16
C LEU A 99 -7.74 -0.13 -2.39
N ASP A 100 -8.86 0.52 -2.65
CA ASP A 100 -9.72 0.21 -3.80
C ASP A 100 -8.96 0.43 -5.11
N ALA A 101 -8.21 1.51 -5.22
CA ALA A 101 -7.40 1.81 -6.41
C ALA A 101 -6.34 0.74 -6.66
N ALA A 102 -5.65 0.29 -5.61
CA ALA A 102 -4.62 -0.73 -5.73
C ALA A 102 -5.22 -2.07 -6.15
N VAL A 103 -6.33 -2.47 -5.52
CA VAL A 103 -7.01 -3.73 -5.86
C VAL A 103 -7.51 -3.71 -7.30
N ALA A 104 -8.12 -2.60 -7.74
CA ALA A 104 -8.62 -2.46 -9.10
C ALA A 104 -7.49 -2.52 -10.14
N ASP A 105 -6.38 -1.86 -9.86
CA ASP A 105 -5.22 -1.83 -10.76
C ASP A 105 -4.60 -3.24 -10.90
N LEU A 106 -4.42 -3.95 -9.78
CA LEU A 106 -3.91 -5.31 -9.79
C LEU A 106 -4.87 -6.26 -10.52
N ARG A 107 -6.18 -6.14 -10.26
CA ARG A 107 -7.18 -6.96 -10.94
C ARG A 107 -7.15 -6.74 -12.46
N ALA A 108 -6.99 -5.51 -12.89
CA ALA A 108 -6.87 -5.18 -14.32
C ALA A 108 -5.63 -5.83 -14.94
N ALA A 109 -4.59 -6.07 -14.15
CA ALA A 109 -3.37 -6.78 -14.57
C ALA A 109 -3.48 -8.31 -14.39
N GLY A 110 -4.65 -8.81 -14.01
CA GLY A 110 -4.86 -10.25 -13.80
C GLY A 110 -4.36 -10.79 -12.48
N ILE A 111 -4.11 -9.91 -11.51
CA ILE A 111 -3.57 -10.29 -10.19
C ILE A 111 -4.66 -10.17 -9.13
N SER A 112 -5.10 -11.30 -8.63
CA SER A 112 -6.01 -11.43 -7.48
C SER A 112 -5.91 -12.85 -6.93
N PRO A 113 -6.14 -13.09 -5.66
CA PRO A 113 -6.44 -12.11 -4.63
C PRO A 113 -5.23 -11.31 -4.18
N VAL A 114 -5.48 -10.26 -3.41
CA VAL A 114 -4.47 -9.41 -2.79
C VAL A 114 -4.57 -9.59 -1.28
N TYR A 115 -3.45 -9.53 -0.58
CA TYR A 115 -3.39 -9.75 0.86
C TYR A 115 -2.77 -8.57 1.57
N LEU A 116 -3.00 -8.47 2.88
CA LEU A 116 -2.27 -7.56 3.75
C LEU A 116 -2.17 -8.16 5.15
N VAL A 117 -1.20 -7.68 5.91
CA VAL A 117 -1.04 -8.04 7.31
C VAL A 117 -1.25 -6.80 8.17
N THR A 118 -1.90 -6.97 9.32
CA THR A 118 -2.23 -5.86 10.20
C THR A 118 -2.57 -6.38 11.60
N ASP A 119 -2.43 -5.50 12.59
CA ASP A 119 -2.92 -5.76 13.94
C ASP A 119 -4.31 -5.17 14.16
N HIS A 120 -4.82 -4.40 13.20
CA HIS A 120 -6.13 -3.77 13.33
C HIS A 120 -7.27 -4.74 13.02
N THR A 121 -8.39 -4.57 13.72
CA THR A 121 -9.63 -5.27 13.45
C THR A 121 -10.73 -4.25 13.19
N GLY A 122 -11.68 -4.59 12.30
CA GLY A 122 -12.83 -3.73 12.01
C GLY A 122 -12.57 -2.64 10.98
N PHE A 123 -11.31 -2.34 10.66
CA PHE A 123 -11.00 -1.29 9.69
C PHE A 123 -11.08 -1.80 8.25
N TYR A 124 -10.32 -2.84 7.93
CA TYR A 124 -10.22 -3.35 6.55
C TYR A 124 -11.49 -4.04 6.09
N GLU A 125 -12.25 -4.62 7.02
CA GLU A 125 -13.53 -5.26 6.71
C GLU A 125 -14.52 -4.29 6.05
N ARG A 126 -14.43 -3.01 6.37
CA ARG A 126 -15.29 -1.97 5.77
C ARG A 126 -15.07 -1.83 4.26
N TYR A 127 -13.91 -2.24 3.77
CA TYR A 127 -13.50 -2.07 2.38
C TYR A 127 -13.45 -3.40 1.61
N GLY A 128 -14.12 -4.42 2.15
CA GLY A 128 -14.27 -5.70 1.47
C GLY A 128 -13.14 -6.69 1.74
N TRP A 129 -12.26 -6.41 2.71
CA TRP A 129 -11.21 -7.32 3.11
C TRP A 129 -11.73 -8.32 4.11
N VAL A 130 -11.34 -9.59 3.96
CA VAL A 130 -11.81 -10.69 4.78
C VAL A 130 -10.64 -11.34 5.50
N PHE A 131 -10.80 -11.56 6.80
CA PHE A 131 -9.78 -12.25 7.60
C PHE A 131 -9.61 -13.68 7.05
N CYS A 132 -8.35 -14.08 6.79
CA CYS A 132 -8.07 -15.40 6.23
C CYS A 132 -7.06 -16.22 7.05
N GLY A 133 -6.56 -15.70 8.15
CA GLY A 133 -5.67 -16.44 9.03
C GLY A 133 -4.60 -15.58 9.67
N MET A 134 -3.62 -16.24 10.29
CA MET A 134 -2.52 -15.58 10.98
C MET A 134 -1.21 -15.90 10.27
N ALA A 135 -0.27 -14.97 10.34
CA ALA A 135 1.10 -15.16 9.89
C ALA A 135 2.06 -14.75 11.00
N ARG A 136 3.29 -15.24 10.93
CA ARG A 136 4.33 -14.88 11.89
C ARG A 136 5.20 -13.81 11.25
N GLU A 137 5.46 -12.73 11.97
CA GLU A 137 6.33 -11.66 11.52
C GLU A 137 7.77 -12.14 11.40
N ASP A 138 8.46 -11.74 10.32
CA ASP A 138 9.87 -12.10 10.10
C ASP A 138 10.75 -11.53 11.24
N GLY A 139 11.59 -12.39 11.81
CA GLY A 139 12.50 -11.99 12.88
C GLY A 139 11.82 -11.64 14.19
N GLY A 140 10.51 -11.84 14.28
CA GLY A 140 9.73 -11.51 15.46
C GLY A 140 9.11 -12.73 16.12
N TRP A 141 8.50 -12.48 17.27
CA TRP A 141 7.80 -13.50 18.05
C TRP A 141 6.28 -13.40 17.87
N GLY A 142 5.83 -12.30 17.22
CA GLY A 142 4.45 -11.97 17.11
C GLY A 142 3.74 -12.60 15.93
N LEU A 143 2.45 -12.82 16.13
CA LEU A 143 1.54 -13.20 15.06
C LEU A 143 0.83 -11.94 14.57
N THR A 144 0.56 -11.88 13.29
CA THR A 144 -0.18 -10.79 12.68
C THR A 144 -1.38 -11.36 11.93
N ARG A 145 -2.44 -10.56 11.80
CA ARG A 145 -3.64 -10.97 11.10
C ARG A 145 -3.44 -10.79 9.60
N VAL A 146 -3.89 -11.77 8.82
CA VAL A 146 -3.85 -11.70 7.37
C VAL A 146 -5.26 -11.48 6.84
N TYR A 147 -5.42 -10.48 6.00
CA TYR A 147 -6.66 -10.20 5.29
C TYR A 147 -6.48 -10.39 3.80
N ARG A 148 -7.57 -10.72 3.14
CA ARG A 148 -7.61 -11.01 1.72
C ARG A 148 -8.71 -10.20 1.05
N HIS A 149 -8.46 -9.76 -0.17
CA HIS A 149 -9.45 -9.13 -1.04
C HIS A 149 -9.37 -9.77 -2.43
N ASP A 150 -10.51 -10.21 -2.93
CA ASP A 150 -10.60 -10.82 -4.28
C ASP A 150 -10.75 -9.79 -5.38
#